data_185f5918df9d7a0bb91ee01a043cd364
#
_entry.id   185f5918df9d7a0bb91ee01a043cd364
#
_cell.length_a   1.000
_cell.length_b   1.000
_cell.length_c   1.000
_cell.angle_alpha   90.00
_cell.angle_beta   90.00
_cell.angle_gamma   90.00
#
_symmetry.space_group_name_H-M   'P 1'
#
loop_
_entity.id
_entity.type
_entity.pdbx_description
1 polymer ?
#
loop_
_entity_poly.entity_id
_entity_poly.type
_entity_poly.pdbx_seq_one_letter_code
_entity_poly.pdbx_strand_id
1 'polypeptide(L)'
;MREYTMRGTMAPTEVTRPLVVDDGRFTHGFIIEEMRIWSAGAALPTGFSSNACLSLYDTPPATMNAEESGTIAWSSWIENTTNGIDQFFIIDPEHVINQDLFLHNMGGTAMNYLIRMVPITMTPEQGVLQLVKAVNNNS
;
A
#
# COMPACT_ATOMS: atom_id res chain seq x y z
N MET A 1 -20.33 8.07 -4.25
CA MET A 1 -19.70 7.03 -3.44
C MET A 1 -18.61 7.67 -2.57
N ARG A 2 -18.57 7.29 -1.33
CA ARG A 2 -17.69 7.91 -0.35
C ARG A 2 -16.29 7.33 -0.45
N GLU A 3 -15.29 8.19 -0.59
CA GLU A 3 -13.89 7.77 -0.55
C GLU A 3 -13.40 7.70 0.89
N TYR A 4 -12.45 6.81 1.14
CA TYR A 4 -11.78 6.70 2.41
C TYR A 4 -10.31 7.01 2.22
N THR A 5 -9.74 7.73 3.19
CA THR A 5 -8.33 8.07 3.21
C THR A 5 -7.72 7.54 4.50
N MET A 6 -6.64 6.79 4.37
CA MET A 6 -5.79 6.39 5.48
C MET A 6 -4.47 7.13 5.38
N ARG A 7 -4.00 7.70 6.49
CA ARG A 7 -2.75 8.44 6.51
C ARG A 7 -2.05 8.27 7.85
N GLY A 8 -0.75 8.40 7.83
CA GLY A 8 0.04 8.30 9.04
C GLY A 8 1.52 8.44 8.77
N THR A 9 2.31 8.21 9.81
CA THR A 9 3.76 8.27 9.77
C THR A 9 4.33 7.00 10.36
N MET A 10 5.27 6.38 9.65
CA MET A 10 5.99 5.21 10.12
C MET A 10 7.40 5.61 10.56
N ALA A 11 7.83 5.10 11.72
CA ALA A 11 9.20 5.28 12.18
C ALA A 11 10.19 4.48 11.33
N PRO A 12 11.49 4.85 11.31
CA PRO A 12 12.49 4.09 10.53
C PRO A 12 12.58 2.63 10.92
N THR A 13 12.29 2.31 12.18
CA THR A 13 12.35 0.94 12.70
C THR A 13 11.05 0.16 12.50
N GLU A 14 9.99 0.84 12.09
CA GLU A 14 8.70 0.21 11.83
C GLU A 14 8.66 -0.28 10.39
N VAL A 15 8.81 -1.59 10.21
CA VAL A 15 8.90 -2.19 8.87
C VAL A 15 7.51 -2.43 8.28
N THR A 16 6.56 -2.85 9.10
CA THR A 16 5.22 -3.23 8.65
C THR A 16 4.16 -2.64 9.56
N ARG A 17 3.13 -2.06 8.95
CA ARG A 17 1.96 -1.56 9.67
C ARG A 17 0.69 -2.20 9.11
N PRO A 18 -0.11 -2.87 9.94
CA PRO A 18 -1.40 -3.36 9.49
C PRO A 18 -2.37 -2.19 9.26
N LEU A 19 -3.11 -2.24 8.16
CA LEU A 19 -4.16 -1.29 7.83
C LEU A 19 -5.49 -2.05 7.92
N VAL A 20 -6.25 -1.79 8.98
CA VAL A 20 -7.49 -2.51 9.24
C VAL A 20 -8.60 -1.91 8.41
N VAL A 21 -8.95 -2.57 7.32
CA VAL A 21 -10.02 -2.16 6.40
C VAL A 21 -11.15 -3.18 6.32
N ASP A 22 -10.94 -4.38 6.85
CA ASP A 22 -11.93 -5.45 6.86
C ASP A 22 -13.00 -5.17 7.91
N ASP A 23 -14.27 -5.13 7.49
CA ASP A 23 -15.40 -4.94 8.38
C ASP A 23 -16.09 -6.27 8.75
N GLY A 24 -15.48 -7.40 8.43
CA GLY A 24 -16.03 -8.72 8.66
C GLY A 24 -16.99 -9.20 7.58
N ARG A 25 -17.22 -8.43 6.54
CA ARG A 25 -18.12 -8.76 5.45
C ARG A 25 -17.34 -8.96 4.16
N PHE A 26 -17.23 -10.20 3.71
CA PHE A 26 -16.44 -10.50 2.51
C PHE A 26 -17.06 -9.93 1.22
N THR A 27 -18.30 -9.46 1.25
CA THR A 27 -18.94 -8.77 0.14
C THR A 27 -18.66 -7.28 0.11
N HIS A 28 -18.03 -6.74 1.16
CA HIS A 28 -17.58 -5.35 1.21
C HIS A 28 -16.10 -5.30 0.93
N GLY A 29 -15.70 -4.49 -0.03
CA GLY A 29 -14.30 -4.37 -0.41
C GLY A 29 -13.93 -2.95 -0.74
N PHE A 30 -12.65 -2.79 -1.08
CA PHE A 30 -12.08 -1.51 -1.47
C PHE A 30 -11.19 -1.69 -2.68
N ILE A 31 -11.14 -0.64 -3.50
CA ILE A 31 -10.15 -0.50 -4.55
C ILE A 31 -9.23 0.65 -4.15
N ILE A 32 -7.92 0.41 -4.20
CA ILE A 32 -6.93 1.45 -3.95
C ILE A 32 -6.84 2.32 -5.20
N GLU A 33 -6.97 3.63 -5.03
CA GLU A 33 -6.85 4.57 -6.15
C GLU A 33 -5.59 5.41 -6.08
N GLU A 34 -5.03 5.59 -4.88
CA GLU A 34 -3.85 6.42 -4.71
C GLU A 34 -3.04 5.91 -3.52
N MET A 35 -1.73 5.87 -3.70
CA MET A 35 -0.79 5.54 -2.64
C MET A 35 0.39 6.48 -2.72
N ARG A 36 0.40 7.49 -1.87
CA ARG A 36 1.50 8.47 -1.83
C ARG A 36 2.30 8.31 -0.58
N ILE A 37 3.59 8.42 -0.73
CA ILE A 37 4.53 8.42 0.39
C ILE A 37 5.49 9.60 0.23
N TRP A 38 6.07 10.03 1.34
CA TRP A 38 7.15 11.02 1.34
C TRP A 38 7.93 10.90 2.64
N SER A 39 9.17 11.35 2.62
CA SER A 39 10.01 11.27 3.80
C SER A 39 9.48 12.15 4.93
N ALA A 40 9.48 11.64 6.14
CA ALA A 40 9.05 12.36 7.33
C ALA A 40 10.22 13.16 7.91
N GLY A 41 9.94 14.40 8.31
CA GLY A 41 10.91 15.26 8.93
C GLY A 41 10.56 16.73 8.77
N ALA A 42 11.04 17.57 9.66
CA ALA A 42 10.73 18.99 9.66
C ALA A 42 11.46 19.77 8.54
N ALA A 43 12.59 19.24 8.07
CA ALA A 43 13.33 19.78 6.94
C ALA A 43 13.66 18.62 6.03
N LEU A 44 13.43 18.80 4.74
CA LEU A 44 13.73 17.76 3.76
C LEU A 44 15.21 17.83 3.39
N PRO A 45 16.08 17.03 4.02
CA PRO A 45 17.47 17.00 3.61
C PRO A 45 17.58 16.37 2.24
N THR A 46 18.52 16.83 1.47
CA THR A 46 18.78 16.34 0.13
C THR A 46 19.25 14.89 0.16
N GLY A 47 18.81 14.11 -0.82
CA GLY A 47 19.20 12.71 -0.95
C GLY A 47 18.33 11.72 -0.17
N PHE A 48 17.24 12.18 0.43
CA PHE A 48 16.30 11.27 1.11
C PHE A 48 15.45 10.49 0.10
N SER A 49 15.21 9.22 0.41
CA SER A 49 14.29 8.40 -0.37
C SER A 49 13.39 7.59 0.55
N SER A 50 12.19 7.35 0.10
CA SER A 50 11.23 6.47 0.75
C SER A 50 10.67 5.51 -0.28
N ASN A 51 10.57 4.24 0.09
CA ASN A 51 10.03 3.19 -0.76
C ASN A 51 9.06 2.37 0.07
N ALA A 52 7.90 2.08 -0.49
CA ALA A 52 6.89 1.34 0.22
C ALA A 52 6.08 0.47 -0.71
N CYS A 53 5.49 -0.57 -0.16
CA CYS A 53 4.51 -1.39 -0.88
C CYS A 53 3.36 -1.76 0.04
N LEU A 54 2.23 -2.08 -0.58
CA LEU A 54 1.06 -2.65 0.09
C LEU A 54 0.94 -4.11 -0.30
N SER A 55 0.71 -4.96 0.68
CA SER A 55 0.51 -6.38 0.42
C SER A 55 -0.63 -6.95 1.24
N LEU A 56 -0.99 -8.18 0.93
CA LEU A 56 -2.02 -8.94 1.64
C LEU A 56 -1.45 -9.74 2.82
N TYR A 57 -0.13 -9.67 3.03
CA TYR A 57 0.56 -10.44 4.05
C TYR A 57 1.35 -9.54 4.97
N ASP A 58 1.52 -9.97 6.21
CA ASP A 58 2.27 -9.21 7.22
C ASP A 58 3.79 -9.33 7.06
N THR A 59 4.25 -10.28 6.28
CA THR A 59 5.68 -10.45 6.01
C THR A 59 6.09 -9.52 4.87
N PRO A 60 7.09 -8.65 5.07
CA PRO A 60 7.57 -7.78 3.98
C PRO A 60 8.08 -8.60 2.80
N PRO A 61 7.77 -8.19 1.56
CA PRO A 61 8.37 -8.85 0.40
C PRO A 61 9.88 -8.58 0.38
N ALA A 62 10.63 -9.48 -0.27
CA ALA A 62 12.06 -9.35 -0.35
C ALA A 62 12.48 -8.17 -1.25
N THR A 63 11.67 -7.86 -2.26
CA THR A 63 11.95 -6.80 -3.22
C THR A 63 10.66 -6.03 -3.54
N MET A 64 10.82 -4.94 -4.30
CA MET A 64 9.68 -4.20 -4.85
C MET A 64 9.35 -4.63 -6.28
N ASN A 65 9.72 -5.82 -6.67
CA ASN A 65 9.42 -6.33 -8.00
C ASN A 65 7.95 -6.70 -8.14
N ALA A 66 7.40 -6.51 -9.33
CA ALA A 66 5.99 -6.78 -9.61
C ALA A 66 5.62 -8.26 -9.47
N GLU A 67 6.60 -9.14 -9.55
CA GLU A 67 6.39 -10.59 -9.41
C GLU A 67 6.28 -11.05 -7.95
N GLU A 68 6.54 -10.17 -6.98
CA GLU A 68 6.40 -10.51 -5.56
C GLU A 68 4.93 -10.79 -5.24
N SER A 69 4.67 -11.97 -4.75
CA SER A 69 3.32 -12.46 -4.48
C SER A 69 2.61 -11.63 -3.41
N GLY A 70 1.34 -11.36 -3.66
CA GLY A 70 0.48 -10.66 -2.71
C GLY A 70 0.72 -9.16 -2.63
N THR A 71 1.69 -8.62 -3.34
CA THR A 71 1.92 -7.17 -3.38
C THR A 71 0.98 -6.55 -4.41
N ILE A 72 0.24 -5.53 -4.01
CA ILE A 72 -0.80 -4.94 -4.84
C ILE A 72 -0.54 -3.48 -5.20
N ALA A 73 0.39 -2.83 -4.52
CA ALA A 73 0.73 -1.44 -4.82
C ALA A 73 2.18 -1.17 -4.43
N TRP A 74 2.79 -0.27 -5.18
CA TRP A 74 4.18 0.16 -4.98
C TRP A 74 4.23 1.67 -5.05
N SER A 75 5.03 2.29 -4.18
CA SER A 75 5.21 3.73 -4.19
C SER A 75 6.65 4.09 -3.85
N SER A 76 7.14 5.14 -4.48
CA SER A 76 8.50 5.63 -4.26
C SER A 76 8.53 7.14 -4.27
N TRP A 77 9.38 7.70 -3.42
CA TRP A 77 9.59 9.14 -3.34
C TRP A 77 11.09 9.38 -3.14
N ILE A 78 11.69 10.18 -4.01
CA ILE A 78 13.12 10.46 -3.99
C ILE A 78 13.33 11.95 -4.12
N GLU A 79 14.05 12.53 -3.17
CA GLU A 79 14.51 13.91 -3.28
C GLU A 79 15.89 13.95 -3.91
N ASN A 80 15.97 14.61 -5.05
CA ASN A 80 17.20 14.75 -5.80
C ASN A 80 17.67 16.20 -5.74
N THR A 81 18.94 16.42 -5.42
CA THR A 81 19.52 17.74 -5.29
C THR A 81 19.52 18.54 -6.60
N THR A 82 19.49 17.85 -7.74
CA THR A 82 19.61 18.47 -9.06
C THR A 82 18.23 18.70 -9.70
N ASN A 83 17.33 17.73 -9.58
CA ASN A 83 16.08 17.70 -10.34
C ASN A 83 14.82 17.87 -9.46
N GLY A 84 14.97 18.07 -8.16
CA GLY A 84 13.84 18.20 -7.24
C GLY A 84 13.35 16.85 -6.76
N ILE A 85 12.03 16.65 -6.75
CA ILE A 85 11.39 15.45 -6.20
C ILE A 85 10.85 14.60 -7.32
N ASP A 86 11.25 13.33 -7.34
CA ASP A 86 10.67 12.30 -8.19
C ASP A 86 9.81 11.39 -7.33
N GLN A 87 8.57 11.17 -7.76
CA GLN A 87 7.66 10.29 -7.05
C GLN A 87 6.76 9.55 -8.02
N PHE A 88 6.41 8.32 -7.68
CA PHE A 88 5.45 7.55 -8.43
C PHE A 88 4.70 6.60 -7.51
N PHE A 89 3.53 6.18 -7.95
CA PHE A 89 2.86 5.03 -7.39
C PHE A 89 2.25 4.20 -8.50
N ILE A 90 2.24 2.89 -8.28
CA ILE A 90 1.67 1.92 -9.21
C ILE A 90 0.75 1.03 -8.39
N ILE A 91 -0.47 0.84 -8.85
CA ILE A 91 -1.48 0.06 -8.15
C ILE A 91 -2.04 -0.96 -9.13
N ASP A 92 -2.22 -2.20 -8.64
CA ASP A 92 -2.94 -3.22 -9.41
C ASP A 92 -4.42 -2.80 -9.48
N PRO A 93 -4.92 -2.35 -10.64
CA PRO A 93 -6.26 -1.80 -10.74
C PRO A 93 -7.36 -2.85 -10.68
N GLU A 94 -7.00 -4.11 -10.81
CA GLU A 94 -7.95 -5.21 -10.82
C GLU A 94 -8.13 -5.85 -9.43
N HIS A 95 -7.35 -5.40 -8.46
CA HIS A 95 -7.39 -6.02 -7.15
C HIS A 95 -8.42 -5.34 -6.25
N VAL A 96 -9.44 -6.08 -5.87
CA VAL A 96 -10.42 -5.67 -4.87
C VAL A 96 -10.02 -6.25 -3.53
N ILE A 97 -9.91 -5.39 -2.54
CA ILE A 97 -9.45 -5.77 -1.20
C ILE A 97 -10.66 -5.96 -0.31
N ASN A 98 -10.85 -7.16 0.22
CA ASN A 98 -11.89 -7.46 1.20
C ASN A 98 -11.33 -8.09 2.47
N GLN A 99 -10.06 -7.82 2.75
CA GLN A 99 -9.37 -8.24 3.95
C GLN A 99 -8.38 -7.15 4.36
N ASP A 100 -7.72 -7.31 5.50
CA ASP A 100 -6.73 -6.33 5.94
C ASP A 100 -5.53 -6.26 5.03
N LEU A 101 -4.95 -5.07 4.98
CA LEU A 101 -3.74 -4.78 4.22
C LEU A 101 -2.57 -4.56 5.15
N PHE A 102 -1.39 -4.65 4.58
CA PHE A 102 -0.15 -4.37 5.29
C PHE A 102 0.69 -3.42 4.48
N LEU A 103 1.06 -2.30 5.11
CA LEU A 103 1.95 -1.31 4.52
C LEU A 103 3.36 -1.60 4.98
N HIS A 104 4.27 -1.79 4.05
CA HIS A 104 5.67 -2.09 4.33
C HIS A 104 6.55 -0.91 3.97
N ASN A 105 7.34 -0.46 4.94
CA ASN A 105 8.36 0.56 4.74
C ASN A 105 9.63 -0.13 4.25
N MET A 106 9.90 -0.05 2.97
CA MET A 106 11.01 -0.75 2.33
C MET A 106 12.31 0.05 2.32
N GLY A 107 12.24 1.34 2.64
CA GLY A 107 13.40 2.22 2.57
C GLY A 107 14.18 2.38 3.87
N GLY A 108 13.63 1.96 4.99
CA GLY A 108 14.29 2.08 6.29
C GLY A 108 14.41 3.50 6.82
N THR A 109 13.65 4.45 6.29
CA THR A 109 13.61 5.84 6.75
C THR A 109 12.22 6.16 7.29
N ALA A 110 12.13 7.21 8.13
CA ALA A 110 10.82 7.71 8.57
C ALA A 110 10.00 8.13 7.36
N MET A 111 8.76 7.68 7.29
CA MET A 111 7.94 7.80 6.09
C MET A 111 6.52 8.20 6.43
N ASN A 112 6.03 9.22 5.74
CA ASN A 112 4.61 9.56 5.73
C ASN A 112 3.91 8.79 4.61
N TYR A 113 2.64 8.47 4.83
CA TYR A 113 1.84 7.84 3.78
C TYR A 113 0.43 8.42 3.74
N LEU A 114 -0.16 8.40 2.57
CA LEU A 114 -1.56 8.71 2.34
C LEU A 114 -2.07 7.73 1.28
N ILE A 115 -3.10 6.98 1.66
CA ILE A 115 -3.71 5.98 0.78
C ILE A 115 -5.17 6.32 0.63
N ARG A 116 -5.62 6.48 -0.62
CA ARG A 116 -7.01 6.75 -0.93
C ARG A 116 -7.64 5.52 -1.56
N MET A 117 -8.81 5.14 -1.05
CA MET A 117 -9.51 3.95 -1.51
C MET A 117 -10.99 4.23 -1.67
N VAL A 118 -11.62 3.49 -2.55
CA VAL A 118 -13.04 3.59 -2.85
C VAL A 118 -13.73 2.30 -2.44
N PRO A 119 -14.80 2.37 -1.64
CA PRO A 119 -15.54 1.17 -1.26
C PRO A 119 -16.35 0.63 -2.42
N ILE A 120 -16.44 -0.67 -2.50
CA ILE A 120 -17.31 -1.36 -3.44
C ILE A 120 -18.09 -2.45 -2.72
N THR A 121 -19.24 -2.82 -3.31
CA THR A 121 -20.03 -3.95 -2.82
C THR A 121 -20.02 -5.03 -3.90
N MET A 122 -19.75 -6.26 -3.48
CA MET A 122 -19.65 -7.41 -4.36
C MET A 122 -20.82 -8.37 -4.10
N THR A 123 -21.14 -9.19 -5.09
CA THR A 123 -21.99 -10.34 -4.85
C THR A 123 -21.25 -11.35 -3.97
N PRO A 124 -21.96 -12.28 -3.28
CA PRO A 124 -21.28 -13.29 -2.48
C PRO A 124 -20.24 -14.11 -3.28
N GLU A 125 -20.56 -14.44 -4.53
CA GLU A 125 -19.62 -15.17 -5.40
C GLU A 125 -18.36 -14.36 -5.70
N GLN A 126 -18.53 -13.08 -5.98
CA GLN A 126 -17.40 -12.19 -6.22
C GLN A 126 -16.54 -12.04 -4.97
N GLY A 127 -17.16 -11.93 -3.80
CA GLY A 127 -16.46 -11.82 -2.53
C GLY A 127 -15.60 -13.05 -2.23
N VAL A 128 -16.17 -14.23 -2.42
CA VAL A 128 -15.41 -15.49 -2.24
C VAL A 128 -14.28 -15.58 -3.24
N LEU A 129 -14.54 -15.21 -4.50
CA LEU A 129 -13.51 -15.26 -5.54
C LEU A 129 -12.32 -14.37 -5.20
N GLN A 130 -12.56 -13.18 -4.65
CA GLN A 130 -11.46 -12.29 -4.24
C GLN A 130 -10.65 -12.88 -3.10
N LEU A 131 -11.28 -13.54 -2.13
CA LEU A 131 -10.56 -14.21 -1.05
C LEU A 131 -9.69 -15.34 -1.59
N VAL A 132 -10.21 -16.14 -2.51
CA VAL A 132 -9.47 -17.24 -3.15
C VAL A 132 -8.31 -16.67 -3.97
N LYS A 133 -8.54 -15.60 -4.71
CA LYS A 133 -7.52 -14.93 -5.51
C LYS A 133 -6.38 -14.40 -4.63
N ALA A 134 -6.70 -13.85 -3.47
CA ALA A 134 -5.71 -13.37 -2.52
C ALA A 134 -4.81 -14.52 -2.03
N VAL A 135 -5.39 -15.67 -1.72
CA VAL A 135 -4.63 -16.86 -1.32
C VAL A 135 -3.74 -17.36 -2.45
N ASN A 136 -4.28 -17.41 -3.68
CA ASN A 136 -3.56 -17.97 -4.82
C ASN A 136 -2.47 -17.04 -5.37
N ASN A 137 -2.54 -15.74 -5.09
CA ASN A 137 -1.48 -14.80 -5.48
C ASN A 137 -0.16 -15.08 -4.77
N ASN A 138 -0.15 -16.04 -3.89
CA ASN A 138 1.06 -16.45 -3.18
C ASN A 138 1.91 -17.47 -3.93
N SER A 139 1.48 -17.92 -5.07
CA SER A 139 2.20 -18.94 -5.83
C SER A 139 3.15 -18.34 -6.85
#